data_a49265e8f5adf4fdd85e9c2b375d7e62
#
_entry.id   a49265e8f5adf4fdd85e9c2b375d7e62
#
_cell.length_a   1.000
_cell.length_b   1.000
_cell.length_c   1.000
_cell.angle_alpha   90.00
_cell.angle_beta   90.00
_cell.angle_gamma   90.00
#
_symmetry.space_group_name_H-M   'P 1'
#
loop_
_entity.id
_entity.type
_entity.pdbx_description
1 polymer ?
#
loop_
_entity_poly.entity_id
_entity_poly.type
_entity_poly.pdbx_seq_one_letter_code
_entity_poly.pdbx_strand_id
1 'polypeptide(L)'
;MNRALFLDRDGTINEEKNYVYKIGDFIFREGIFDLVKHYYDAGYAIFVVTNQSGIARGFYSEADFETLTFWMVSEFEKKGIEITRVYHCPHHPEITGECPCRKPNPGMIRRAAAEFKIDLAQSVFIGDKETDVLAGKNAGIGTIIRINETGRIDIANGTVYKS
;
A
#
# COMPACT_ATOMS: atom_id res chain seq x y z
N MET A 1 19.09 -10.26 4.14
CA MET A 1 17.87 -9.45 4.31
C MET A 1 17.06 -9.47 3.02
N ASN A 2 15.77 -9.39 3.14
CA ASN A 2 14.84 -9.50 2.02
C ASN A 2 14.52 -8.13 1.42
N ARG A 3 14.23 -8.11 0.12
CA ARG A 3 13.69 -6.92 -0.55
C ARG A 3 12.17 -6.97 -0.53
N ALA A 4 11.53 -5.81 -0.52
CA ALA A 4 10.07 -5.73 -0.53
C ALA A 4 9.56 -4.70 -1.53
N LEU A 5 8.38 -4.98 -2.07
CA LEU A 5 7.54 -4.00 -2.74
C LEU A 5 6.46 -3.58 -1.77
N PHE A 6 6.40 -2.30 -1.47
CA PHE A 6 5.33 -1.69 -0.69
C PHE A 6 4.34 -1.02 -1.64
N LEU A 7 3.06 -1.21 -1.38
CA LEU A 7 1.98 -0.65 -2.18
C LEU A 7 1.01 0.10 -1.28
N ASP A 8 0.57 1.28 -1.71
CA ASP A 8 -0.65 1.88 -1.20
C ASP A 8 -1.85 1.09 -1.74
N ARG A 9 -3.00 1.16 -1.06
CA ARG A 9 -4.21 0.49 -1.52
C ARG A 9 -5.03 1.40 -2.42
N ASP A 10 -5.73 2.38 -1.83
CA ASP A 10 -6.67 3.22 -2.55
C ASP A 10 -5.96 4.20 -3.48
N GLY A 11 -6.26 4.12 -4.76
CA GLY A 11 -5.59 4.89 -5.80
C GLY A 11 -4.39 4.19 -6.45
N THR A 12 -3.92 3.08 -5.89
CA THR A 12 -2.80 2.29 -6.41
C THR A 12 -3.25 0.88 -6.78
N ILE A 13 -3.70 0.08 -5.82
CA ILE A 13 -4.24 -1.26 -6.08
C ILE A 13 -5.61 -1.15 -6.71
N ASN A 14 -6.47 -0.30 -6.16
CA ASN A 14 -7.84 -0.10 -6.61
C ASN A 14 -8.10 1.36 -6.98
N GLU A 15 -9.15 1.57 -7.76
CA GLU A 15 -9.62 2.91 -8.09
C GLU A 15 -10.06 3.65 -6.81
N GLU A 16 -9.67 4.91 -6.69
CA GLU A 16 -10.05 5.77 -5.56
C GLU A 16 -11.52 6.17 -5.68
N LYS A 17 -12.30 5.87 -4.64
CA LYS A 17 -13.75 6.17 -4.58
C LYS A 17 -14.18 6.57 -3.18
N ASN A 18 -13.49 7.46 -2.53
CA ASN A 18 -13.86 7.92 -1.18
C ASN A 18 -14.35 6.80 -0.26
N TYR A 19 -13.47 6.27 0.59
CA TYR A 19 -13.78 5.29 1.63
C TYR A 19 -14.34 3.95 1.11
N VAL A 20 -13.61 3.31 0.19
CA VAL A 20 -13.98 1.97 -0.26
C VAL A 20 -13.82 0.96 0.88
N TYR A 21 -14.91 0.32 1.28
CA TYR A 21 -14.89 -0.71 2.31
C TYR A 21 -15.71 -1.96 1.95
N LYS A 22 -16.45 -1.91 0.85
CA LYS A 22 -17.25 -3.04 0.36
C LYS A 22 -16.57 -3.69 -0.84
N ILE A 23 -16.66 -5.00 -0.92
CA ILE A 23 -16.12 -5.77 -2.06
C ILE A 23 -16.71 -5.27 -3.39
N GLY A 24 -18.01 -4.98 -3.43
CA GLY A 24 -18.69 -4.52 -4.64
C GLY A 24 -18.20 -3.17 -5.17
N ASP A 25 -17.58 -2.36 -4.32
CA ASP A 25 -17.05 -1.04 -4.68
C ASP A 25 -15.55 -1.08 -5.00
N PHE A 26 -14.90 -2.21 -4.78
CA PHE A 26 -13.46 -2.35 -4.98
C PHE A 26 -13.16 -2.75 -6.41
N ILE A 27 -12.61 -1.83 -7.19
CA ILE A 27 -12.24 -2.07 -8.58
C ILE A 27 -10.72 -2.02 -8.69
N PHE A 28 -10.10 -3.16 -9.04
CA PHE A 28 -8.67 -3.21 -9.26
C PHE A 28 -8.27 -2.30 -10.43
N ARG A 29 -7.19 -1.56 -10.25
CA ARG A 29 -6.67 -0.74 -11.34
C ARG A 29 -6.12 -1.63 -12.46
N GLU A 30 -6.38 -1.24 -13.70
CA GLU A 30 -5.85 -1.93 -14.86
C GLU A 30 -4.31 -1.93 -14.81
N GLY A 31 -3.73 -3.12 -14.96
CA GLY A 31 -2.28 -3.31 -14.93
C GLY A 31 -1.69 -3.62 -13.56
N ILE A 32 -2.48 -3.56 -12.47
CA ILE A 32 -1.94 -3.79 -11.12
C ILE A 32 -1.40 -5.21 -10.93
N PHE A 33 -2.12 -6.23 -11.40
CA PHE A 33 -1.68 -7.60 -11.21
C PHE A 33 -0.37 -7.89 -11.95
N ASP A 34 -0.24 -7.40 -13.18
CA ASP A 34 1.00 -7.58 -13.96
C ASP A 34 2.18 -6.86 -13.31
N LEU A 35 1.96 -5.66 -12.81
CA LEU A 35 2.97 -4.90 -12.10
C LEU A 35 3.47 -5.64 -10.85
N VAL A 36 2.55 -6.07 -10.01
CA VAL A 36 2.90 -6.74 -8.75
C VAL A 36 3.54 -8.09 -9.03
N LYS A 37 3.04 -8.82 -10.02
CA LYS A 37 3.59 -10.10 -10.44
C LYS A 37 5.05 -9.98 -10.88
N HIS A 38 5.37 -8.92 -11.60
CA HIS A 38 6.75 -8.64 -12.01
C HIS A 38 7.70 -8.57 -10.80
N TYR A 39 7.34 -7.83 -9.77
CA TYR A 39 8.16 -7.74 -8.56
C TYR A 39 8.16 -9.03 -7.76
N TYR A 40 7.00 -9.68 -7.65
CA TYR A 40 6.88 -10.94 -6.93
C TYR A 40 7.79 -12.01 -7.55
N ASP A 41 7.77 -12.15 -8.87
CA ASP A 41 8.60 -13.12 -9.59
C ASP A 41 10.09 -12.77 -9.49
N ALA A 42 10.43 -11.51 -9.29
CA ALA A 42 11.80 -11.06 -9.07
C ALA A 42 12.28 -11.27 -7.63
N GLY A 43 11.44 -11.85 -6.76
CA GLY A 43 11.81 -12.20 -5.39
C GLY A 43 11.48 -11.15 -4.33
N TYR A 44 10.69 -10.13 -4.66
CA TYR A 44 10.25 -9.13 -3.68
C TYR A 44 9.09 -9.68 -2.86
N ALA A 45 9.16 -9.53 -1.53
CA ALA A 45 7.99 -9.72 -0.66
C ALA A 45 7.01 -8.58 -0.91
N ILE A 46 5.71 -8.86 -0.88
CA ILE A 46 4.69 -7.86 -1.19
C ILE A 46 3.97 -7.41 0.07
N PHE A 47 3.98 -6.12 0.34
CA PHE A 47 3.31 -5.50 1.48
C PHE A 47 2.36 -4.42 1.01
N VAL A 48 1.23 -4.28 1.70
CA VAL A 48 0.30 -3.17 1.51
C VAL A 48 0.36 -2.30 2.76
N VAL A 49 0.49 -0.99 2.59
CA VAL A 49 0.51 0.00 3.68
C VAL A 49 -0.49 1.10 3.35
N THR A 50 -1.59 1.15 4.10
CA THR A 50 -2.74 1.97 3.73
C THR A 50 -3.29 2.79 4.90
N ASN A 51 -3.56 4.08 4.66
CA ASN A 51 -4.32 4.90 5.58
C ASN A 51 -5.81 4.56 5.43
N GLN A 52 -6.49 4.30 6.55
CA GLN A 52 -7.91 3.92 6.60
C GLN A 52 -8.65 4.74 7.65
N SER A 53 -8.60 6.05 7.52
CA SER A 53 -9.19 6.98 8.48
C SER A 53 -10.73 6.91 8.53
N GLY A 54 -11.36 6.27 7.56
CA GLY A 54 -12.81 6.02 7.59
C GLY A 54 -13.24 5.22 8.83
N ILE A 55 -12.34 4.41 9.39
CA ILE A 55 -12.59 3.67 10.63
C ILE A 55 -12.74 4.66 11.80
N ALA A 56 -11.80 5.60 11.95
CA ALA A 56 -11.89 6.64 12.98
C ALA A 56 -13.12 7.52 12.81
N ARG A 57 -13.53 7.76 11.57
CA ARG A 57 -14.71 8.58 11.24
C ARG A 57 -16.03 7.84 11.45
N GLY A 58 -15.98 6.53 11.72
CA GLY A 58 -17.21 5.73 11.93
C GLY A 58 -17.92 5.34 10.62
N PHE A 59 -17.26 5.47 9.46
CA PHE A 59 -17.88 5.13 8.18
C PHE A 59 -17.91 3.63 7.92
N TYR A 60 -16.98 2.89 8.50
CA TYR A 60 -16.91 1.43 8.47
C TYR A 60 -16.04 0.95 9.63
N SER A 61 -16.13 -0.35 9.92
CA SER A 61 -15.47 -0.96 11.07
C SER A 61 -14.16 -1.64 10.70
N GLU A 62 -13.37 -2.03 11.72
CA GLU A 62 -12.22 -2.91 11.55
C GLU A 62 -12.64 -4.24 10.90
N ALA A 63 -13.81 -4.78 11.28
CA ALA A 63 -14.32 -6.02 10.68
C ALA A 63 -14.61 -5.85 9.19
N ASP A 64 -15.17 -4.71 8.78
CA ASP A 64 -15.40 -4.39 7.37
C ASP A 64 -14.06 -4.35 6.61
N PHE A 65 -13.06 -3.71 7.20
CA PHE A 65 -11.72 -3.64 6.61
C PHE A 65 -11.11 -5.04 6.45
N GLU A 66 -11.21 -5.87 7.45
CA GLU A 66 -10.67 -7.24 7.42
C GLU A 66 -11.35 -8.10 6.35
N THR A 67 -12.67 -7.99 6.20
CA THR A 67 -13.43 -8.72 5.18
C THR A 67 -12.96 -8.34 3.77
N LEU A 68 -12.84 -7.05 3.49
CA LEU A 68 -12.36 -6.58 2.19
C LEU A 68 -10.91 -7.00 1.96
N THR A 69 -10.06 -6.87 2.97
CA THR A 69 -8.64 -7.23 2.88
C THR A 69 -8.46 -8.72 2.58
N PHE A 70 -9.21 -9.58 3.26
CA PHE A 70 -9.17 -11.02 3.01
C PHE A 70 -9.52 -11.34 1.54
N TRP A 71 -10.57 -10.72 1.03
CA TRP A 71 -10.97 -10.89 -0.37
C TRP A 71 -9.89 -10.37 -1.33
N MET A 72 -9.36 -9.18 -1.08
CA MET A 72 -8.29 -8.60 -1.91
C MET A 72 -7.07 -9.51 -1.98
N VAL A 73 -6.61 -10.00 -0.84
CA VAL A 73 -5.47 -10.92 -0.76
C VAL A 73 -5.77 -12.21 -1.54
N SER A 74 -6.98 -12.74 -1.43
CA SER A 74 -7.37 -13.95 -2.16
C SER A 74 -7.39 -13.73 -3.68
N GLU A 75 -7.74 -12.53 -4.14
CA GLU A 75 -7.71 -12.20 -5.58
C GLU A 75 -6.27 -12.15 -6.11
N PHE A 76 -5.33 -11.65 -5.32
CA PHE A 76 -3.90 -11.73 -5.67
C PHE A 76 -3.42 -13.19 -5.71
N GLU A 77 -3.84 -14.01 -4.74
CA GLU A 77 -3.48 -15.44 -4.71
C GLU A 77 -3.94 -16.18 -5.96
N LYS A 78 -5.13 -15.86 -6.47
CA LYS A 78 -5.65 -16.42 -7.72
C LYS A 78 -4.76 -16.07 -8.92
N LYS A 79 -4.00 -15.00 -8.83
CA LYS A 79 -3.04 -14.57 -9.86
C LYS A 79 -1.62 -15.09 -9.59
N GLY A 80 -1.44 -15.95 -8.60
CA GLY A 80 -0.14 -16.49 -8.24
C GLY A 80 0.74 -15.54 -7.45
N ILE A 81 0.15 -14.57 -6.75
CA ILE A 81 0.86 -13.56 -5.96
C ILE A 81 0.48 -13.72 -4.49
N GLU A 82 1.47 -13.95 -3.63
CA GLU A 82 1.27 -13.95 -2.19
C GLU A 82 1.52 -12.57 -1.63
N ILE A 83 0.51 -11.97 -0.99
CA ILE A 83 0.67 -10.75 -0.20
C ILE A 83 1.18 -11.16 1.18
N THR A 84 2.38 -10.74 1.52
CA THR A 84 3.01 -11.13 2.80
C THR A 84 2.25 -10.58 3.99
N ARG A 85 1.91 -9.29 3.98
CA ARG A 85 1.11 -8.66 5.04
C ARG A 85 0.48 -7.36 4.54
N VAL A 86 -0.68 -7.04 5.12
CA VAL A 86 -1.35 -5.75 4.95
C VAL A 86 -1.29 -5.00 6.27
N TYR A 87 -0.71 -3.79 6.26
CA TYR A 87 -0.71 -2.88 7.40
C TYR A 87 -1.66 -1.73 7.12
N HIS A 88 -2.47 -1.37 8.08
CA HIS A 88 -3.37 -0.22 7.95
C HIS A 88 -3.29 0.70 9.16
N CYS A 89 -3.58 1.97 8.92
CA CYS A 89 -3.69 2.97 9.97
C CYS A 89 -5.14 3.42 10.07
N PRO A 90 -5.85 3.08 11.16
CA PRO A 90 -7.25 3.43 11.32
C PRO A 90 -7.47 4.83 11.89
N HIS A 91 -6.40 5.56 12.19
CA HIS A 91 -6.47 6.81 12.94
C HIS A 91 -6.72 8.04 12.05
N HIS A 92 -7.26 9.09 12.67
CA HIS A 92 -7.35 10.43 12.11
C HIS A 92 -6.86 11.42 13.16
N PRO A 93 -5.94 12.36 12.82
CA PRO A 93 -5.33 13.25 13.81
C PRO A 93 -6.34 14.07 14.63
N GLU A 94 -7.44 14.49 14.02
CA GLU A 94 -8.47 15.30 14.69
C GLU A 94 -9.46 14.48 15.53
N ILE A 95 -9.51 13.17 15.35
CA ILE A 95 -10.48 12.29 16.02
C ILE A 95 -9.81 11.42 17.08
N THR A 96 -8.73 10.74 16.70
CA THR A 96 -8.02 9.79 17.56
C THR A 96 -6.64 10.25 17.98
N GLY A 97 -6.23 11.45 17.54
CA GLY A 97 -4.91 12.02 17.82
C GLY A 97 -3.84 11.57 16.84
N GLU A 98 -2.65 12.12 17.03
CA GLU A 98 -1.47 11.80 16.23
C GLU A 98 -1.04 10.35 16.47
N CYS A 99 -0.45 9.72 15.46
CA CYS A 99 0.05 8.35 15.53
C CYS A 99 1.30 8.20 14.66
N PRO A 100 2.15 7.18 14.91
CA PRO A 100 3.32 6.94 14.08
C PRO A 100 3.00 6.23 12.77
N CYS A 101 1.79 5.69 12.59
CA CYS A 101 1.45 4.84 11.45
C CYS A 101 0.85 5.58 10.26
N ARG A 102 0.18 6.73 10.47
CA ARG A 102 -0.47 7.45 9.37
C ARG A 102 0.56 8.07 8.43
N LYS A 103 0.54 7.65 7.15
CA LYS A 103 1.38 8.27 6.12
C LYS A 103 1.09 9.79 6.04
N PRO A 104 2.07 10.67 6.03
CA PRO A 104 3.49 10.44 5.67
C PRO A 104 4.40 9.89 6.76
N ASN A 105 3.89 9.53 7.93
CA ASN A 105 4.70 8.87 8.94
C ASN A 105 5.10 7.46 8.48
N PRO A 106 6.31 7.01 8.80
CA PRO A 106 6.86 5.75 8.28
C PRO A 106 6.56 4.52 9.13
N GLY A 107 5.66 4.62 10.12
CA GLY A 107 5.47 3.57 11.13
C GLY A 107 5.10 2.21 10.56
N MET A 108 4.19 2.15 9.59
CA MET A 108 3.79 0.88 8.97
C MET A 108 4.94 0.22 8.21
N ILE A 109 5.71 1.01 7.47
CA ILE A 109 6.86 0.52 6.69
C ILE A 109 7.96 0.00 7.64
N ARG A 110 8.26 0.77 8.69
CA ARG A 110 9.25 0.38 9.69
C ARG A 110 8.84 -0.89 10.43
N ARG A 111 7.55 -1.04 10.71
CA ARG A 111 7.02 -2.23 11.34
C ARG A 111 7.21 -3.46 10.46
N ALA A 112 6.92 -3.36 9.18
CA ALA A 112 7.16 -4.44 8.23
C ALA A 112 8.65 -4.81 8.17
N ALA A 113 9.52 -3.82 8.12
CA ALA A 113 10.97 -4.04 8.07
C ALA A 113 11.47 -4.78 9.32
N ALA A 114 10.96 -4.42 10.50
CA ALA A 114 11.32 -5.07 11.75
C ALA A 114 10.79 -6.51 11.84
N GLU A 115 9.51 -6.73 11.48
CA GLU A 115 8.88 -8.03 11.59
C GLU A 115 9.42 -9.06 10.57
N PHE A 116 9.78 -8.60 9.38
CA PHE A 116 10.16 -9.47 8.26
C PHE A 116 11.63 -9.31 7.83
N LYS A 117 12.41 -8.52 8.54
CA LYS A 117 13.83 -8.26 8.24
C LYS A 117 14.03 -7.77 6.81
N ILE A 118 13.35 -6.71 6.45
CA ILE A 118 13.39 -6.11 5.11
C ILE A 118 14.54 -5.11 5.02
N ASP A 119 15.30 -5.20 3.93
CA ASP A 119 16.29 -4.18 3.56
C ASP A 119 15.56 -3.06 2.81
N LEU A 120 15.25 -1.97 3.51
CA LEU A 120 14.49 -0.87 2.96
C LEU A 120 15.26 -0.14 1.85
N ALA A 121 16.59 -0.07 1.94
CA ALA A 121 17.43 0.56 0.92
C ALA A 121 17.36 -0.17 -0.42
N GLN A 122 17.05 -1.48 -0.41
CA GLN A 122 16.89 -2.31 -1.59
C GLN A 122 15.43 -2.51 -2.00
N SER A 123 14.52 -1.85 -1.31
CA SER A 123 13.08 -2.02 -1.51
C SER A 123 12.48 -0.90 -2.35
N VAL A 124 11.24 -1.13 -2.79
CA VAL A 124 10.49 -0.22 -3.66
C VAL A 124 9.16 0.11 -3.00
N PHE A 125 8.72 1.36 -3.12
CA PHE A 125 7.38 1.79 -2.75
C PHE A 125 6.69 2.37 -3.98
N ILE A 126 5.49 1.89 -4.28
CA ILE A 126 4.65 2.42 -5.35
C ILE A 126 3.36 2.96 -4.76
N GLY A 127 3.08 4.24 -5.02
CA GLY A 127 1.87 4.91 -4.58
C GLY A 127 1.48 6.02 -5.52
N ASP A 128 0.30 6.60 -5.31
CA ASP A 128 -0.25 7.67 -6.16
C ASP A 128 -0.22 9.06 -5.51
N LYS A 129 0.10 9.13 -4.21
CA LYS A 129 0.02 10.37 -3.43
C LYS A 129 1.38 10.83 -2.93
N GLU A 130 1.48 12.15 -2.68
CA GLU A 130 2.67 12.72 -2.07
C GLU A 130 2.94 12.14 -0.68
N THR A 131 1.89 11.82 0.08
CA THR A 131 2.05 11.20 1.41
C THR A 131 2.71 9.83 1.33
N ASP A 132 2.51 9.09 0.25
CA ASP A 132 3.21 7.82 -0.01
C ASP A 132 4.70 8.07 -0.25
N VAL A 133 5.01 9.05 -1.08
CA VAL A 133 6.40 9.43 -1.39
C VAL A 133 7.15 9.83 -0.12
N LEU A 134 6.53 10.68 0.70
CA LEU A 134 7.13 11.16 1.95
C LEU A 134 7.29 10.02 2.96
N ALA A 135 6.31 9.13 3.08
CA ALA A 135 6.41 7.96 3.96
C ALA A 135 7.58 7.06 3.56
N GLY A 136 7.75 6.82 2.26
CA GLY A 136 8.86 6.05 1.74
C GLY A 136 10.21 6.71 2.02
N LYS A 137 10.32 8.01 1.80
CA LYS A 137 11.53 8.78 2.11
C LYS A 137 11.84 8.75 3.60
N ASN A 138 10.84 8.97 4.43
CA ASN A 138 11.01 8.98 5.89
C ASN A 138 11.42 7.61 6.43
N ALA A 139 11.03 6.52 5.77
CA ALA A 139 11.41 5.16 6.14
C ALA A 139 12.79 4.75 5.61
N GLY A 140 13.32 5.43 4.61
CA GLY A 140 14.59 5.08 3.99
C GLY A 140 14.48 4.08 2.85
N ILE A 141 13.33 4.04 2.17
CA ILE A 141 13.16 3.18 0.99
C ILE A 141 14.02 3.68 -0.17
N GLY A 142 14.72 2.76 -0.82
CA GLY A 142 15.70 3.08 -1.87
C GLY A 142 15.09 3.61 -3.15
N THR A 143 13.93 3.10 -3.57
CA THR A 143 13.25 3.53 -4.79
C THR A 143 11.77 3.76 -4.51
N ILE A 144 11.27 4.95 -4.81
CA ILE A 144 9.88 5.30 -4.63
C ILE A 144 9.34 5.75 -5.99
N ILE A 145 8.21 5.20 -6.40
CA ILE A 145 7.59 5.52 -7.68
C ILE A 145 6.19 6.08 -7.41
N ARG A 146 5.97 7.33 -7.82
CA ARG A 146 4.65 7.94 -7.79
C ARG A 146 3.99 7.76 -9.14
N ILE A 147 2.87 7.05 -9.17
CA ILE A 147 2.14 6.72 -10.39
C ILE A 147 0.98 7.68 -10.64
N ASN A 148 0.40 7.60 -11.83
CA ASN A 148 -0.80 8.32 -12.23
C ASN A 148 -1.98 7.96 -11.30
N GLU A 149 -2.88 8.91 -11.10
CA GLU A 149 -4.00 8.75 -10.16
C GLU A 149 -5.17 7.94 -10.73
N THR A 150 -5.35 7.94 -12.04
CA THR A 150 -6.51 7.30 -12.71
C THR A 150 -6.10 6.53 -13.95
N GLY A 151 -6.96 5.61 -14.36
CA GLY A 151 -6.78 4.80 -15.55
C GLY A 151 -5.80 3.65 -15.37
N ARG A 152 -5.25 3.17 -16.47
CA ARG A 152 -4.23 2.12 -16.43
C ARG A 152 -2.97 2.63 -15.73
N ILE A 153 -2.38 1.80 -14.88
CA ILE A 153 -1.11 2.13 -14.21
C ILE A 153 -0.01 2.32 -15.26
N ASP A 154 0.68 3.44 -15.17
CA ASP A 154 1.76 3.80 -16.08
C ASP A 154 3.05 4.08 -15.29
N ILE A 155 3.86 3.04 -15.10
CA ILE A 155 5.14 3.14 -14.40
C ILE A 155 6.17 3.92 -15.23
N ALA A 156 6.15 3.76 -16.54
CA ALA A 156 7.14 4.39 -17.43
C ALA A 156 7.09 5.92 -17.35
N ASN A 157 5.89 6.49 -17.14
CA ASN A 157 5.69 7.93 -16.99
C ASN A 157 5.53 8.37 -15.53
N GLY A 158 5.77 7.46 -14.59
CA GLY A 158 5.76 7.78 -13.17
C GLY A 158 6.97 8.61 -12.76
N THR A 159 6.87 9.29 -11.61
CA THR A 159 8.00 10.00 -11.03
C THR A 159 8.76 9.06 -10.11
N VAL A 160 10.07 8.93 -10.34
CA VAL A 160 10.94 8.03 -9.57
C VAL A 160 11.84 8.83 -8.65
N TYR A 161 11.84 8.49 -7.37
CA TYR A 161 12.72 9.06 -6.35
C TYR A 161 13.67 7.97 -5.88
N LYS A 162 14.97 8.26 -5.90
CA LYS A 162 16.02 7.36 -5.41
C LYS A 162 16.76 7.96 -4.24
N SER A 163 17.08 7.13 -3.26
CA SER A 163 17.91 7.54 -2.14
C SER A 163 19.39 7.44 -2.45
#